data_15ef77335f5386cc2869b69496f3e1ca
#
_entry.id   15ef77335f5386cc2869b69496f3e1ca
#
_cell.length_a   1.000
_cell.length_b   1.000
_cell.length_c   1.000
_cell.angle_alpha   90.00
_cell.angle_beta   90.00
_cell.angle_gamma   90.00
#
_symmetry.space_group_name_H-M   'P 1'
#
loop_
_entity.id
_entity.type
_entity.pdbx_description
1 polymer ?
#
loop_
_entity_poly.entity_id
_entity_poly.type
_entity_poly.pdbx_seq_one_letter_code
_entity_poly.pdbx_strand_id
1 'polypeptide(L)'
;MMRATRVLTAALLAAGSIGVIALASSAKLVIPLRTRVQVFKDSDNWQAVTARGDFAPADSAIIVCDMWDKHWCAGATNRVADLARRMDPVLRKARQTHVLVIHAPSETMEFYKGYPQRQVALRAVSFPHPESLALADPPLPIDDSDGGCDTPGDKEHQAWKRENPLLSMGPEDAISDNGDEIYNLLRQRNIHTLFIMGVHANMCILNRSFAIKQMTKWGLHCVLVRDLTDAMYNPARKPFVSHAAGTELVIEHIERFWCPSALSADLMTALAKR
;
A
#
# COMPACT_ATOMS: atom_id res chain seq x y z
N MET A 1 6.29 49.31 76.54
CA MET A 1 5.42 48.22 76.14
C MET A 1 5.51 48.07 74.64
N MET A 2 6.35 47.13 74.15
CA MET A 2 6.54 46.86 72.72
C MET A 2 5.93 45.47 72.41
N ARG A 3 4.96 45.46 71.55
CA ARG A 3 4.33 44.19 71.04
C ARG A 3 5.13 43.71 69.82
N ALA A 4 5.69 42.52 69.92
CA ALA A 4 6.36 41.86 68.81
C ALA A 4 5.32 41.09 67.93
N THR A 5 5.26 41.43 66.64
CA THR A 5 4.46 40.84 65.68
C THR A 5 5.24 39.66 65.05
N ARG A 6 4.73 38.40 65.18
CA ARG A 6 5.34 37.25 64.57
C ARG A 6 4.73 37.11 63.14
N VAL A 7 5.61 37.16 62.15
CA VAL A 7 5.23 36.82 60.72
C VAL A 7 5.42 35.34 60.54
N LEU A 8 4.32 34.62 60.21
CA LEU A 8 4.32 33.21 59.78
C LEU A 8 4.55 33.17 58.27
N THR A 9 5.69 32.62 57.84
CA THR A 9 5.96 32.34 56.43
C THR A 9 5.47 30.92 56.13
N ALA A 10 4.40 30.81 55.33
CA ALA A 10 3.91 29.55 54.82
C ALA A 10 4.69 29.17 53.55
N ALA A 11 5.48 28.10 53.60
CA ALA A 11 6.14 27.51 52.42
C ALA A 11 5.15 26.59 51.68
N LEU A 12 4.76 26.98 50.47
CA LEU A 12 4.02 26.10 49.56
C LEU A 12 5.01 25.12 48.90
N LEU A 13 4.93 23.85 49.25
CA LEU A 13 5.56 22.76 48.51
C LEU A 13 4.69 22.42 47.29
N ALA A 14 5.11 22.84 46.08
CA ALA A 14 4.54 22.41 44.81
C ALA A 14 5.09 21.00 44.49
N ALA A 15 4.27 19.97 44.68
CA ALA A 15 4.57 18.62 44.24
C ALA A 15 4.35 18.55 42.71
N GLY A 16 5.45 18.68 41.96
CA GLY A 16 5.45 18.45 40.49
C GLY A 16 5.29 16.97 40.22
N SER A 17 4.12 16.57 39.74
CA SER A 17 3.89 15.23 39.18
C SER A 17 4.64 15.09 37.85
N ILE A 18 5.80 14.42 37.88
CA ILE A 18 6.48 13.99 36.65
C ILE A 18 5.66 12.83 36.09
N GLY A 19 4.81 13.16 35.13
CA GLY A 19 4.11 12.15 34.34
C GLY A 19 5.13 11.35 33.51
N VAL A 20 5.44 10.14 33.93
CA VAL A 20 6.19 9.19 33.11
C VAL A 20 5.31 8.86 31.89
N ILE A 21 5.58 9.48 30.74
CA ILE A 21 5.02 9.06 29.47
C ILE A 21 5.67 7.70 29.16
N ALA A 22 4.98 6.62 29.50
CA ALA A 22 5.36 5.30 29.06
C ALA A 22 5.23 5.30 27.52
N LEU A 23 6.37 5.37 26.83
CA LEU A 23 6.47 5.05 25.42
C LEU A 23 6.05 3.57 25.29
N ALA A 24 4.79 3.33 25.00
CA ALA A 24 4.30 2.01 24.61
C ALA A 24 5.08 1.61 23.37
N SER A 25 6.03 0.68 23.51
CA SER A 25 6.69 0.04 22.37
C SER A 25 5.59 -0.63 21.55
N SER A 26 5.21 -0.01 20.45
CA SER A 26 4.21 -0.60 19.55
C SER A 26 4.75 -1.91 19.01
N ALA A 27 4.04 -3.01 19.25
CA ALA A 27 4.46 -4.32 18.76
C ALA A 27 4.69 -4.26 17.23
N LYS A 28 5.82 -4.82 16.78
CA LYS A 28 6.16 -4.85 15.35
C LYS A 28 5.25 -5.81 14.59
N LEU A 29 4.92 -5.46 13.36
CA LEU A 29 4.35 -6.38 12.38
C LEU A 29 5.47 -7.29 11.88
N VAL A 30 5.40 -8.57 12.24
CA VAL A 30 6.37 -9.59 11.81
C VAL A 30 5.75 -10.39 10.68
N ILE A 31 6.27 -10.23 9.47
CA ILE A 31 5.67 -10.76 8.25
C ILE A 31 6.72 -11.54 7.44
N PRO A 32 6.43 -12.78 7.01
CA PRO A 32 7.24 -13.49 6.03
C PRO A 32 7.17 -12.78 4.67
N LEU A 33 8.31 -12.45 4.11
CA LEU A 33 8.44 -11.79 2.82
C LEU A 33 9.08 -12.75 1.81
N ARG A 34 8.40 -12.99 0.70
CA ARG A 34 8.96 -13.73 -0.44
C ARG A 34 9.67 -12.76 -1.37
N THR A 35 10.88 -13.09 -1.77
CA THR A 35 11.61 -12.41 -2.84
C THR A 35 12.33 -13.47 -3.69
N ARG A 36 12.93 -13.02 -4.80
CA ARG A 36 13.70 -13.93 -5.66
C ARG A 36 15.14 -13.44 -5.77
N VAL A 37 16.06 -14.39 -5.66
CA VAL A 37 17.49 -14.12 -5.76
C VAL A 37 18.11 -14.96 -6.87
N GLN A 38 19.09 -14.41 -7.58
CA GLN A 38 19.89 -15.19 -8.52
C GLN A 38 20.75 -16.18 -7.75
N VAL A 39 20.73 -17.45 -8.17
CA VAL A 39 21.57 -18.49 -7.56
C VAL A 39 23.06 -18.20 -7.78
N PHE A 40 23.40 -17.69 -8.96
CA PHE A 40 24.72 -17.17 -9.31
C PHE A 40 24.56 -15.81 -9.97
N LYS A 41 25.53 -14.94 -9.77
CA LYS A 41 25.56 -13.63 -10.42
C LYS A 41 25.42 -13.77 -11.95
N ASP A 42 24.57 -12.97 -12.54
CA ASP A 42 24.30 -12.91 -13.99
C ASP A 42 23.70 -14.20 -14.59
N SER A 43 23.15 -15.10 -13.75
CA SER A 43 22.41 -16.27 -14.23
C SER A 43 20.91 -16.02 -14.34
N ASP A 44 20.25 -16.71 -15.28
CA ASP A 44 18.78 -16.69 -15.38
C ASP A 44 18.08 -17.60 -14.35
N ASN A 45 18.85 -18.23 -13.47
CA ASN A 45 18.30 -19.11 -12.44
C ASN A 45 17.98 -18.30 -11.19
N TRP A 46 16.70 -18.10 -10.94
CA TRP A 46 16.16 -17.38 -9.78
C TRP A 46 15.47 -18.35 -8.82
N GLN A 47 15.75 -18.21 -7.55
CA GLN A 47 15.10 -18.98 -6.50
C GLN A 47 14.28 -18.08 -5.59
N ALA A 48 13.07 -18.56 -5.24
CA ALA A 48 12.25 -17.92 -4.22
C ALA A 48 12.89 -18.16 -2.85
N VAL A 49 13.09 -17.09 -2.10
CA VAL A 49 13.53 -17.12 -0.71
C VAL A 49 12.54 -16.37 0.17
N THR A 50 12.39 -16.83 1.40
CA THR A 50 11.53 -16.16 2.38
C THR A 50 12.41 -15.56 3.47
N ALA A 51 12.25 -14.28 3.71
CA ALA A 51 12.92 -13.57 4.79
C ALA A 51 11.88 -13.01 5.76
N ARG A 52 12.31 -12.71 6.98
CA ARG A 52 11.47 -12.04 7.97
C ARG A 52 11.53 -10.53 7.77
N GLY A 53 10.38 -9.87 7.63
CA GLY A 53 10.22 -8.42 7.69
C GLY A 53 9.66 -7.99 9.04
N ASP A 54 10.25 -6.95 9.65
CA ASP A 54 9.81 -6.37 10.92
C ASP A 54 9.45 -4.90 10.69
N PHE A 55 8.16 -4.55 10.78
CA PHE A 55 7.64 -3.22 10.47
C PHE A 55 6.94 -2.60 11.68
N ALA A 56 7.10 -1.29 11.85
CA ALA A 56 6.27 -0.55 12.79
C ALA A 56 4.96 -0.15 12.09
N PRO A 57 3.79 -0.41 12.68
CA PRO A 57 2.52 -0.01 12.05
C PRO A 57 2.39 1.48 11.81
N ALA A 58 2.88 2.30 12.74
CA ALA A 58 2.86 3.76 12.61
C ALA A 58 3.70 4.28 11.43
N ASP A 59 4.71 3.49 10.99
CA ASP A 59 5.60 3.81 9.87
C ASP A 59 5.15 3.11 8.57
N SER A 60 3.94 2.50 8.59
CA SER A 60 3.42 1.69 7.49
C SER A 60 2.11 2.24 6.95
N ALA A 61 1.90 2.08 5.64
CA ALA A 61 0.64 2.33 4.98
C ALA A 61 0.25 1.19 4.05
N ILE A 62 -1.05 1.06 3.77
CA ILE A 62 -1.59 0.22 2.72
C ILE A 62 -2.05 1.13 1.58
N ILE A 63 -1.63 0.86 0.35
CA ILE A 63 -2.16 1.48 -0.86
C ILE A 63 -3.10 0.49 -1.56
N VAL A 64 -4.35 0.90 -1.74
CA VAL A 64 -5.39 0.20 -2.50
C VAL A 64 -5.42 0.79 -3.90
N CYS A 65 -4.74 0.12 -4.84
CA CYS A 65 -4.53 0.61 -6.20
C CYS A 65 -5.66 0.16 -7.13
N ASP A 66 -6.32 1.12 -7.77
CA ASP A 66 -7.24 0.96 -8.90
C ASP A 66 -8.30 -0.14 -8.75
N MET A 67 -8.81 -0.32 -7.53
CA MET A 67 -9.90 -1.24 -7.23
C MET A 67 -11.26 -0.64 -7.64
N TRP A 68 -11.47 -0.43 -8.93
CA TRP A 68 -12.64 0.25 -9.48
C TRP A 68 -13.96 -0.54 -9.32
N ASP A 69 -15.07 0.20 -9.38
CA ASP A 69 -16.43 -0.36 -9.33
C ASP A 69 -16.79 -1.19 -10.58
N LYS A 70 -16.14 -0.91 -11.71
CA LYS A 70 -16.31 -1.59 -12.99
C LYS A 70 -15.05 -1.44 -13.84
N HIS A 71 -14.76 -2.45 -14.66
CA HIS A 71 -13.74 -2.41 -15.70
C HIS A 71 -14.37 -2.66 -17.06
N TRP A 72 -13.75 -2.21 -18.16
CA TRP A 72 -14.23 -2.49 -19.50
C TRP A 72 -14.17 -3.99 -19.86
N CYS A 73 -13.25 -4.74 -19.25
CA CYS A 73 -13.18 -6.19 -19.33
C CYS A 73 -14.06 -6.83 -18.25
N ALA A 74 -15.03 -7.64 -18.64
CA ALA A 74 -15.98 -8.28 -17.72
C ALA A 74 -15.28 -9.26 -16.77
N GLY A 75 -14.29 -10.02 -17.27
CA GLY A 75 -13.46 -10.89 -16.45
C GLY A 75 -12.73 -10.13 -15.34
N ALA A 76 -12.09 -9.01 -15.68
CA ALA A 76 -11.43 -8.13 -14.71
C ALA A 76 -12.43 -7.57 -13.70
N THR A 77 -13.61 -7.12 -14.12
CA THR A 77 -14.66 -6.63 -13.21
C THR A 77 -15.01 -7.67 -12.14
N ASN A 78 -15.19 -8.92 -12.53
CA ASN A 78 -15.54 -10.00 -11.62
C ASN A 78 -14.40 -10.29 -10.63
N ARG A 79 -13.17 -10.39 -11.11
CA ARG A 79 -11.98 -10.63 -10.28
C ARG A 79 -11.73 -9.49 -9.29
N VAL A 80 -11.91 -8.24 -9.71
CA VAL A 80 -11.82 -7.07 -8.81
C VAL A 80 -12.85 -7.16 -7.69
N ALA A 81 -14.10 -7.55 -7.99
CA ALA A 81 -15.12 -7.71 -6.94
C ALA A 81 -14.77 -8.82 -5.95
N ASP A 82 -14.16 -9.92 -6.39
CA ASP A 82 -13.71 -11.01 -5.52
C ASP A 82 -12.49 -10.59 -4.68
N LEU A 83 -11.56 -9.86 -5.26
CA LEU A 83 -10.45 -9.27 -4.53
C LEU A 83 -10.94 -8.28 -3.46
N ALA A 84 -11.88 -7.41 -3.77
CA ALA A 84 -12.43 -6.42 -2.84
C ALA A 84 -13.04 -7.07 -1.59
N ARG A 85 -13.77 -8.19 -1.75
CA ARG A 85 -14.33 -8.94 -0.60
C ARG A 85 -13.25 -9.50 0.33
N ARG A 86 -12.12 -9.94 -0.23
CA ARG A 86 -10.98 -10.46 0.55
C ARG A 86 -10.12 -9.34 1.14
N MET A 87 -10.07 -8.19 0.49
CA MET A 87 -9.27 -7.03 0.87
C MET A 87 -9.88 -6.26 2.03
N ASP A 88 -11.18 -6.04 2.05
CA ASP A 88 -11.87 -5.21 3.04
C ASP A 88 -11.62 -5.63 4.51
N PRO A 89 -11.62 -6.92 4.88
CA PRO A 89 -11.23 -7.35 6.23
C PRO A 89 -9.80 -6.95 6.62
N VAL A 90 -8.86 -6.96 5.66
CA VAL A 90 -7.47 -6.54 5.89
C VAL A 90 -7.42 -5.05 6.19
N LEU A 91 -8.12 -4.22 5.40
CA LEU A 91 -8.19 -2.78 5.59
C LEU A 91 -8.81 -2.40 6.93
N ARG A 92 -9.90 -3.06 7.32
CA ARG A 92 -10.53 -2.87 8.64
C ARG A 92 -9.56 -3.18 9.77
N LYS A 93 -8.79 -4.26 9.64
CA LYS A 93 -7.83 -4.66 10.66
C LYS A 93 -6.64 -3.70 10.71
N ALA A 94 -6.15 -3.23 9.57
CA ALA A 94 -5.08 -2.24 9.47
C ALA A 94 -5.42 -0.95 10.22
N ARG A 95 -6.64 -0.43 10.03
CA ARG A 95 -7.14 0.78 10.73
C ARG A 95 -7.12 0.62 12.25
N GLN A 96 -7.50 -0.56 12.77
CA GLN A 96 -7.49 -0.85 14.20
C GLN A 96 -6.07 -0.83 14.81
N THR A 97 -5.04 -0.93 13.98
CA THR A 97 -3.64 -0.94 14.38
C THR A 97 -2.89 0.32 13.96
N HIS A 98 -3.62 1.36 13.56
CA HIS A 98 -3.08 2.65 13.11
C HIS A 98 -2.17 2.59 11.88
N VAL A 99 -2.30 1.55 11.05
CA VAL A 99 -1.74 1.53 9.70
C VAL A 99 -2.60 2.43 8.82
N LEU A 100 -1.99 3.41 8.16
CA LEU A 100 -2.70 4.31 7.25
C LEU A 100 -3.23 3.53 6.04
N VAL A 101 -4.49 3.74 5.66
CA VAL A 101 -5.05 3.23 4.41
C VAL A 101 -5.19 4.38 3.41
N ILE A 102 -4.65 4.18 2.21
CA ILE A 102 -4.73 5.13 1.10
C ILE A 102 -5.48 4.45 -0.04
N HIS A 103 -6.65 4.98 -0.37
CA HIS A 103 -7.44 4.56 -1.52
C HIS A 103 -6.99 5.33 -2.74
N ALA A 104 -6.58 4.62 -3.79
CA ALA A 104 -6.04 5.22 -4.99
C ALA A 104 -6.77 4.74 -6.26
N PRO A 105 -8.08 5.03 -6.39
CA PRO A 105 -8.86 4.70 -7.58
C PRO A 105 -8.63 5.76 -8.66
N SER A 106 -7.62 5.57 -9.48
CA SER A 106 -7.19 6.54 -10.50
C SER A 106 -8.31 6.95 -11.44
N GLU A 107 -8.24 8.21 -11.87
CA GLU A 107 -9.20 8.80 -12.83
C GLU A 107 -10.63 8.95 -12.29
N THR A 108 -10.79 8.93 -10.94
CA THR A 108 -12.10 9.07 -10.30
C THR A 108 -12.15 10.17 -9.25
N MET A 109 -11.13 11.03 -9.16
CA MET A 109 -11.01 12.02 -8.09
C MET A 109 -12.14 13.03 -8.04
N GLU A 110 -12.81 13.31 -9.15
CA GLU A 110 -13.98 14.20 -9.16
C GLU A 110 -15.14 13.61 -8.33
N PHE A 111 -15.32 12.29 -8.33
CA PHE A 111 -16.30 11.62 -7.47
C PHE A 111 -16.02 11.87 -5.97
N TYR A 112 -14.73 11.97 -5.59
CA TYR A 112 -14.29 12.11 -4.20
C TYR A 112 -14.06 13.54 -3.75
N LYS A 113 -14.29 14.54 -4.57
CA LYS A 113 -14.02 15.95 -4.31
C LYS A 113 -14.55 16.46 -2.96
N GLY A 114 -15.74 16.00 -2.54
CA GLY A 114 -16.37 16.39 -1.26
C GLY A 114 -16.05 15.47 -0.08
N TYR A 115 -15.23 14.43 -0.26
CA TYR A 115 -14.96 13.46 0.79
C TYR A 115 -13.89 13.97 1.77
N PRO A 116 -14.08 13.79 3.09
CA PRO A 116 -13.06 14.15 4.08
C PRO A 116 -11.72 13.46 3.81
N GLN A 117 -11.72 12.20 3.38
CA GLN A 117 -10.53 11.42 3.06
C GLN A 117 -9.73 12.02 1.89
N ARG A 118 -10.41 12.62 0.91
CA ARG A 118 -9.74 13.37 -0.17
C ARG A 118 -9.00 14.59 0.39
N GLN A 119 -9.60 15.28 1.36
CA GLN A 119 -8.99 16.44 2.01
C GLN A 119 -7.76 16.07 2.85
N VAL A 120 -7.66 14.82 3.35
CA VAL A 120 -6.46 14.33 4.06
C VAL A 120 -5.23 14.39 3.15
N ALA A 121 -5.33 13.88 1.93
CA ALA A 121 -4.25 13.92 0.96
C ALA A 121 -3.92 15.35 0.49
N LEU A 122 -4.95 16.14 0.17
CA LEU A 122 -4.78 17.52 -0.34
C LEU A 122 -4.12 18.50 0.65
N ARG A 123 -4.27 18.25 1.96
CA ARG A 123 -3.69 19.08 3.02
C ARG A 123 -2.28 18.69 3.43
N ALA A 124 -1.73 17.63 2.85
CA ALA A 124 -0.36 17.23 3.15
C ALA A 124 0.63 18.32 2.73
N VAL A 125 1.59 18.59 3.61
CA VAL A 125 2.65 19.57 3.34
C VAL A 125 3.55 19.06 2.23
N SER A 126 3.91 19.91 1.30
CA SER A 126 4.80 19.54 0.20
C SER A 126 6.23 19.28 0.68
N PHE A 127 6.81 18.18 0.22
CA PHE A 127 8.19 17.78 0.46
C PHE A 127 8.93 17.63 -0.88
N PRO A 128 10.22 17.99 -0.95
CA PRO A 128 11.03 17.71 -2.13
C PRO A 128 11.19 16.20 -2.30
N HIS A 129 11.12 15.75 -3.56
CA HIS A 129 11.40 14.35 -3.86
C HIS A 129 12.91 14.07 -3.75
N PRO A 130 13.28 12.86 -3.31
CA PRO A 130 14.68 12.44 -3.40
C PRO A 130 15.08 12.26 -4.87
N GLU A 131 16.38 12.23 -5.12
CA GLU A 131 16.88 11.76 -6.40
C GLU A 131 16.43 10.33 -6.66
N SER A 132 15.85 10.08 -7.83
CA SER A 132 15.32 8.76 -8.17
C SER A 132 16.46 7.76 -8.36
N LEU A 133 16.35 6.61 -7.69
CA LEU A 133 17.28 5.50 -7.90
C LEU A 133 17.21 4.99 -9.34
N ALA A 134 18.37 4.77 -9.95
CA ALA A 134 18.50 4.12 -11.25
C ALA A 134 18.36 2.61 -11.06
N LEU A 135 17.17 2.08 -11.29
CA LEU A 135 16.84 0.66 -11.18
C LEU A 135 16.58 0.08 -12.57
N ALA A 136 16.99 -1.19 -12.78
CA ALA A 136 16.67 -1.91 -14.00
C ALA A 136 15.16 -2.14 -14.13
N ASP A 137 14.65 -1.96 -15.35
CA ASP A 137 13.22 -2.17 -15.67
C ASP A 137 13.13 -3.14 -16.86
N PRO A 138 13.38 -4.43 -16.66
CA PRO A 138 13.30 -5.42 -17.72
C PRO A 138 11.86 -5.63 -18.20
N PRO A 139 11.66 -6.15 -19.44
CA PRO A 139 10.32 -6.36 -19.98
C PRO A 139 9.51 -7.36 -19.16
N LEU A 140 8.19 -7.20 -19.19
CA LEU A 140 7.26 -8.11 -18.54
C LEU A 140 7.34 -9.53 -19.15
N PRO A 141 7.08 -10.57 -18.35
CA PRO A 141 7.11 -11.97 -18.80
C PRO A 141 5.83 -12.39 -19.55
N ILE A 142 4.90 -11.50 -19.74
CA ILE A 142 3.63 -11.72 -20.45
C ILE A 142 3.45 -10.70 -21.57
N ASP A 143 2.71 -11.07 -22.60
CA ASP A 143 2.27 -10.18 -23.67
C ASP A 143 0.88 -9.63 -23.35
N ASP A 144 0.82 -8.35 -22.99
CA ASP A 144 -0.40 -7.59 -22.71
C ASP A 144 -0.71 -6.53 -23.80
N SER A 145 -0.10 -6.66 -24.97
CA SER A 145 -0.21 -5.70 -26.07
C SER A 145 -1.62 -5.56 -26.66
N ASP A 146 -2.54 -6.50 -26.34
CA ASP A 146 -3.95 -6.44 -26.68
C ASP A 146 -4.83 -5.84 -25.56
N GLY A 147 -4.22 -5.20 -24.56
CA GLY A 147 -4.88 -4.69 -23.37
C GLY A 147 -5.15 -5.76 -22.30
N GLY A 148 -4.77 -7.02 -22.55
CA GLY A 148 -4.79 -8.12 -21.57
C GLY A 148 -6.18 -8.64 -21.19
N CYS A 149 -7.27 -8.24 -21.90
CA CYS A 149 -8.61 -8.71 -21.57
C CYS A 149 -8.83 -10.16 -22.00
N ASP A 150 -9.28 -10.98 -21.07
CA ASP A 150 -9.61 -12.40 -21.27
C ASP A 150 -11.07 -12.67 -21.63
N THR A 151 -11.87 -11.61 -21.81
CA THR A 151 -13.29 -11.71 -22.19
C THR A 151 -13.45 -11.36 -23.67
N PRO A 152 -13.79 -12.33 -24.54
CA PRO A 152 -13.93 -12.08 -25.98
C PRO A 152 -15.00 -11.03 -26.28
N GLY A 153 -14.69 -10.08 -27.14
CA GLY A 153 -15.61 -9.05 -27.61
C GLY A 153 -15.65 -7.77 -26.77
N ASP A 154 -15.10 -7.78 -25.58
CA ASP A 154 -14.97 -6.55 -24.78
C ASP A 154 -13.95 -5.60 -25.43
N LYS A 155 -14.26 -4.30 -25.40
CA LYS A 155 -13.42 -3.26 -25.97
C LYS A 155 -13.07 -2.22 -24.93
N GLU A 156 -11.84 -1.73 -24.99
CA GLU A 156 -11.35 -0.71 -24.09
C GLU A 156 -12.20 0.58 -24.15
N HIS A 157 -12.65 1.03 -22.98
CA HIS A 157 -13.31 2.30 -22.74
C HIS A 157 -13.27 2.61 -21.24
N GLN A 158 -13.44 3.86 -20.86
CA GLN A 158 -13.56 4.20 -19.45
C GLN A 158 -14.91 3.75 -18.89
N ALA A 159 -14.86 2.65 -18.11
CA ALA A 159 -16.05 2.04 -17.50
C ALA A 159 -16.26 2.42 -16.03
N TRP A 160 -15.20 2.81 -15.34
CA TRP A 160 -15.16 3.10 -13.89
C TRP A 160 -15.57 4.53 -13.58
N LYS A 161 -16.16 4.70 -12.40
CA LYS A 161 -16.57 6.01 -11.86
C LYS A 161 -16.05 6.25 -10.45
N ARG A 162 -15.73 5.20 -9.74
CA ARG A 162 -15.29 5.23 -8.34
C ARG A 162 -14.58 3.92 -7.97
N GLU A 163 -14.10 3.85 -6.74
CA GLU A 163 -13.65 2.60 -6.14
C GLU A 163 -14.81 1.62 -5.93
N ASN A 164 -14.48 0.34 -5.88
CA ASN A 164 -15.45 -0.73 -5.66
C ASN A 164 -16.18 -0.55 -4.31
N PRO A 165 -17.51 -0.49 -4.29
CA PRO A 165 -18.29 -0.23 -3.07
C PRO A 165 -18.21 -1.33 -2.01
N LEU A 166 -17.59 -2.47 -2.32
CA LEU A 166 -17.30 -3.53 -1.34
C LEU A 166 -16.13 -3.17 -0.42
N LEU A 167 -15.36 -2.14 -0.75
CA LEU A 167 -14.29 -1.61 0.11
C LEU A 167 -14.85 -0.51 1.01
N SER A 168 -14.66 -0.68 2.31
CA SER A 168 -15.04 0.32 3.29
C SER A 168 -13.99 1.41 3.42
N MET A 169 -14.42 2.65 3.62
CA MET A 169 -13.53 3.77 3.95
C MET A 169 -13.66 4.12 5.42
N GLY A 170 -12.51 4.33 6.07
CA GLY A 170 -12.44 4.82 7.45
C GLY A 170 -12.32 6.35 7.51
N PRO A 171 -12.56 6.96 8.67
CA PRO A 171 -12.45 8.42 8.83
C PRO A 171 -11.01 8.95 8.71
N GLU A 172 -10.02 8.11 9.04
CA GLU A 172 -8.58 8.45 9.01
C GLU A 172 -7.90 8.09 7.68
N ASP A 173 -8.62 7.45 6.75
CA ASP A 173 -8.08 7.08 5.45
C ASP A 173 -7.77 8.31 4.59
N ALA A 174 -6.98 8.10 3.56
CA ALA A 174 -6.76 9.11 2.53
C ALA A 174 -7.23 8.61 1.16
N ILE A 175 -7.58 9.53 0.26
CA ILE A 175 -7.91 9.23 -1.14
C ILE A 175 -7.06 10.12 -2.04
N SER A 176 -6.28 9.52 -2.92
CA SER A 176 -5.55 10.22 -3.97
C SER A 176 -5.06 9.24 -5.05
N ASP A 177 -5.03 9.71 -6.29
CA ASP A 177 -4.38 9.03 -7.41
C ASP A 177 -3.13 9.77 -7.91
N ASN A 178 -2.65 10.73 -7.12
CA ASN A 178 -1.49 11.55 -7.41
C ASN A 178 -0.30 11.14 -6.54
N GLY A 179 0.83 10.77 -7.18
CA GLY A 179 2.02 10.32 -6.48
C GLY A 179 2.64 11.37 -5.57
N ASP A 180 2.60 12.65 -5.95
CA ASP A 180 3.15 13.75 -5.15
C ASP A 180 2.33 13.95 -3.87
N GLU A 181 1.00 13.94 -3.97
CA GLU A 181 0.11 14.06 -2.81
C GLU A 181 0.31 12.90 -1.84
N ILE A 182 0.40 11.66 -2.38
CA ILE A 182 0.64 10.45 -1.57
C ILE A 182 2.02 10.52 -0.93
N TYR A 183 3.07 10.84 -1.68
CA TYR A 183 4.41 11.00 -1.14
C TYR A 183 4.48 12.05 -0.02
N ASN A 184 3.87 13.20 -0.22
CA ASN A 184 3.79 14.26 0.77
C ASN A 184 3.12 13.79 2.07
N LEU A 185 1.99 13.07 1.96
CA LEU A 185 1.28 12.51 3.10
C LEU A 185 2.13 11.46 3.85
N LEU A 186 2.81 10.58 3.13
CA LEU A 186 3.72 9.58 3.70
C LEU A 186 4.87 10.26 4.46
N ARG A 187 5.50 11.27 3.86
CA ARG A 187 6.59 12.03 4.49
C ARG A 187 6.12 12.77 5.73
N GLN A 188 4.98 13.44 5.66
CA GLN A 188 4.39 14.15 6.80
C GLN A 188 4.09 13.23 7.98
N ARG A 189 3.69 11.97 7.71
CA ARG A 189 3.38 10.96 8.74
C ARG A 189 4.57 10.07 9.10
N ASN A 190 5.76 10.33 8.58
CA ASN A 190 6.97 9.52 8.76
C ASN A 190 6.78 8.05 8.36
N ILE A 191 6.02 7.80 7.30
CA ILE A 191 5.76 6.46 6.77
C ILE A 191 6.83 6.11 5.75
N HIS A 192 7.41 4.91 5.90
CA HIS A 192 8.50 4.41 5.06
C HIS A 192 8.19 3.08 4.40
N THR A 193 7.16 2.37 4.85
CA THR A 193 6.77 1.06 4.35
C THR A 193 5.38 1.10 3.72
N LEU A 194 5.26 0.55 2.51
CA LEU A 194 4.04 0.50 1.73
C LEU A 194 3.66 -0.94 1.41
N PHE A 195 2.52 -1.40 1.94
CA PHE A 195 1.88 -2.62 1.47
C PHE A 195 0.95 -2.26 0.31
N ILE A 196 1.26 -2.72 -0.90
CA ILE A 196 0.50 -2.37 -2.10
C ILE A 196 -0.35 -3.56 -2.52
N MET A 197 -1.63 -3.32 -2.75
CA MET A 197 -2.62 -4.31 -3.20
C MET A 197 -3.58 -3.67 -4.20
N GLY A 198 -4.28 -4.47 -4.99
CA GLY A 198 -5.21 -3.99 -6.01
C GLY A 198 -4.82 -4.45 -7.40
N VAL A 199 -5.16 -3.69 -8.45
CA VAL A 199 -5.03 -4.10 -9.85
C VAL A 199 -4.49 -2.98 -10.75
N HIS A 200 -3.93 -3.32 -11.91
CA HIS A 200 -3.49 -4.66 -12.30
C HIS A 200 -1.98 -4.78 -12.11
N ALA A 201 -1.51 -5.94 -11.73
CA ALA A 201 -0.11 -6.17 -11.33
C ALA A 201 0.91 -5.76 -12.40
N ASN A 202 0.63 -6.03 -13.68
CA ASN A 202 1.48 -5.67 -14.83
C ASN A 202 1.34 -4.19 -15.27
N MET A 203 0.31 -3.49 -14.81
CA MET A 203 -0.01 -2.12 -15.24
C MET A 203 0.08 -1.14 -14.06
N CYS A 204 -1.06 -0.83 -13.44
CA CYS A 204 -1.22 0.21 -12.42
C CYS A 204 -0.35 -0.03 -11.17
N ILE A 205 -0.34 -1.26 -10.65
CA ILE A 205 0.47 -1.68 -9.49
C ILE A 205 1.96 -1.43 -9.69
N LEU A 206 2.46 -1.57 -10.92
CA LEU A 206 3.84 -1.26 -11.25
C LEU A 206 4.07 0.22 -11.58
N ASN A 207 3.17 0.85 -12.36
CA ASN A 207 3.53 2.04 -13.13
C ASN A 207 2.83 3.34 -12.70
N ARG A 208 1.79 3.30 -11.83
CA ARG A 208 1.19 4.56 -11.33
C ARG A 208 2.23 5.37 -10.53
N SER A 209 2.09 6.69 -10.53
CA SER A 209 3.02 7.60 -9.85
C SER A 209 3.12 7.36 -8.33
N PHE A 210 2.16 6.65 -7.75
CA PHE A 210 2.10 6.26 -6.34
C PHE A 210 2.37 4.75 -6.11
N ALA A 211 2.75 4.02 -7.17
CA ALA A 211 2.87 2.56 -7.15
C ALA A 211 4.33 2.08 -7.04
N ILE A 212 4.54 0.78 -7.20
CA ILE A 212 5.79 0.09 -6.84
C ILE A 212 7.02 0.77 -7.43
N LYS A 213 7.08 0.96 -8.76
CA LYS A 213 8.28 1.48 -9.43
C LYS A 213 8.67 2.87 -8.93
N GLN A 214 7.70 3.78 -8.84
CA GLN A 214 7.98 5.15 -8.45
C GLN A 214 8.34 5.24 -6.97
N MET A 215 7.58 4.57 -6.10
CA MET A 215 7.81 4.63 -4.66
C MET A 215 9.13 3.94 -4.27
N THR A 216 9.49 2.83 -4.93
CA THR A 216 10.80 2.18 -4.76
C THR A 216 11.93 3.09 -5.23
N LYS A 217 11.78 3.78 -6.38
CA LYS A 217 12.78 4.75 -6.87
C LYS A 217 12.98 5.92 -5.91
N TRP A 218 11.96 6.28 -5.13
CA TRP A 218 12.04 7.30 -4.08
C TRP A 218 12.50 6.76 -2.72
N GLY A 219 12.93 5.49 -2.67
CA GLY A 219 13.52 4.87 -1.47
C GLY A 219 12.53 4.38 -0.42
N LEU A 220 11.25 4.25 -0.77
CA LEU A 220 10.25 3.63 0.12
C LEU A 220 10.33 2.10 0.04
N HIS A 221 10.07 1.44 1.16
CA HIS A 221 10.02 -0.02 1.26
C HIS A 221 8.64 -0.51 0.78
N CYS A 222 8.54 -0.90 -0.49
CA CYS A 222 7.34 -1.48 -1.05
C CYS A 222 7.28 -2.99 -0.76
N VAL A 223 6.08 -3.49 -0.47
CA VAL A 223 5.74 -4.92 -0.33
C VAL A 223 4.45 -5.17 -1.10
N LEU A 224 4.48 -6.05 -2.09
CA LEU A 224 3.27 -6.46 -2.80
C LEU A 224 2.47 -7.45 -1.95
N VAL A 225 1.17 -7.22 -1.72
CA VAL A 225 0.29 -8.24 -1.14
C VAL A 225 -0.20 -9.14 -2.27
N ARG A 226 0.57 -10.21 -2.56
CA ARG A 226 0.50 -10.98 -3.81
C ARG A 226 -0.79 -11.74 -4.05
N ASP A 227 -1.50 -12.12 -3.00
CA ASP A 227 -2.81 -12.80 -3.10
C ASP A 227 -4.00 -11.82 -3.12
N LEU A 228 -3.72 -10.50 -3.05
CA LEU A 228 -4.69 -9.42 -3.23
C LEU A 228 -4.37 -8.55 -4.46
N THR A 229 -3.87 -9.18 -5.52
CA THR A 229 -3.66 -8.56 -6.83
C THR A 229 -4.07 -9.50 -7.96
N ASP A 230 -4.18 -8.96 -9.15
CA ASP A 230 -4.47 -9.68 -10.39
C ASP A 230 -3.80 -8.96 -11.57
N ALA A 231 -3.41 -9.68 -12.62
CA ALA A 231 -2.85 -9.09 -13.84
C ALA A 231 -3.92 -8.91 -14.91
N MET A 232 -3.77 -7.91 -15.77
CA MET A 232 -4.49 -7.88 -17.06
C MET A 232 -3.73 -8.77 -18.05
N TYR A 233 -4.16 -10.00 -18.18
CA TYR A 233 -3.51 -10.97 -19.05
C TYR A 233 -4.54 -11.87 -19.77
N ASN A 234 -4.42 -11.90 -21.08
CA ASN A 234 -5.21 -12.79 -21.95
C ASN A 234 -4.46 -14.11 -22.18
N PRO A 235 -4.99 -15.28 -21.74
CA PRO A 235 -4.37 -16.59 -21.99
C PRO A 235 -4.12 -16.95 -23.46
N ALA A 236 -4.79 -16.28 -24.38
CA ALA A 236 -4.53 -16.42 -25.82
C ALA A 236 -3.27 -15.69 -26.30
N ARG A 237 -2.57 -14.99 -25.41
CA ARG A 237 -1.31 -14.28 -25.67
C ARG A 237 -0.14 -15.01 -25.00
N LYS A 238 1.08 -14.72 -25.48
CA LYS A 238 2.28 -15.31 -24.87
C LYS A 238 2.36 -15.00 -23.36
N PRO A 239 2.78 -15.94 -22.53
CA PRO A 239 3.33 -17.27 -22.87
C PRO A 239 2.30 -18.40 -23.01
N PHE A 240 1.01 -18.10 -23.25
CA PHE A 240 -0.07 -19.08 -23.46
C PHE A 240 -0.33 -19.98 -22.24
N VAL A 241 -0.34 -19.38 -21.07
CA VAL A 241 -0.63 -20.04 -19.80
C VAL A 241 -2.02 -19.63 -19.29
N SER A 242 -2.50 -20.28 -18.22
CA SER A 242 -3.75 -19.83 -17.60
C SER A 242 -3.63 -18.39 -17.07
N HIS A 243 -4.76 -17.69 -16.91
CA HIS A 243 -4.78 -16.34 -16.36
C HIS A 243 -4.05 -16.26 -15.00
N ALA A 244 -4.32 -17.23 -14.10
CA ALA A 244 -3.66 -17.29 -12.80
C ALA A 244 -2.14 -17.50 -12.91
N ALA A 245 -1.68 -18.34 -13.85
CA ALA A 245 -0.25 -18.52 -14.08
C ALA A 245 0.40 -17.26 -14.68
N GLY A 246 -0.30 -16.53 -15.55
CA GLY A 246 0.15 -15.23 -16.04
C GLY A 246 0.30 -14.20 -14.92
N THR A 247 -0.66 -14.14 -13.99
CA THR A 247 -0.57 -13.29 -12.79
C THR A 247 0.63 -13.66 -11.93
N GLU A 248 0.88 -14.97 -11.69
CA GLU A 248 2.05 -15.40 -10.90
C GLU A 248 3.37 -15.05 -11.59
N LEU A 249 3.46 -15.14 -12.92
CA LEU A 249 4.66 -14.69 -13.65
C LEU A 249 4.94 -13.20 -13.44
N VAL A 250 3.92 -12.35 -13.40
CA VAL A 250 4.08 -10.92 -13.10
C VAL A 250 4.51 -10.71 -11.64
N ILE A 251 3.93 -11.44 -10.70
CA ILE A 251 4.34 -11.41 -9.29
C ILE A 251 5.81 -11.80 -9.15
N GLU A 252 6.24 -12.87 -9.83
CA GLU A 252 7.65 -13.28 -9.86
C GLU A 252 8.57 -12.20 -10.43
N HIS A 253 8.13 -11.50 -11.49
CA HIS A 253 8.86 -10.37 -12.06
C HIS A 253 9.02 -9.23 -11.03
N ILE A 254 7.95 -8.90 -10.29
CA ILE A 254 8.00 -7.89 -9.23
C ILE A 254 8.98 -8.29 -8.13
N GLU A 255 8.97 -9.56 -7.72
CA GLU A 255 9.86 -10.09 -6.68
C GLU A 255 11.33 -10.14 -7.08
N ARG A 256 11.62 -10.24 -8.38
CA ARG A 256 12.99 -10.22 -8.92
C ARG A 256 13.58 -8.83 -8.98
N PHE A 257 12.80 -7.83 -9.37
CA PHE A 257 13.33 -6.55 -9.83
C PHE A 257 12.89 -5.34 -9.00
N TRP A 258 11.80 -5.46 -8.22
CA TRP A 258 11.19 -4.30 -7.59
C TRP A 258 11.06 -4.39 -6.08
N CYS A 259 10.31 -5.33 -5.58
CA CYS A 259 10.06 -5.44 -4.14
C CYS A 259 9.65 -6.86 -3.73
N PRO A 260 9.83 -7.24 -2.45
CA PRO A 260 9.30 -8.49 -1.94
C PRO A 260 7.78 -8.49 -1.92
N SER A 261 7.20 -9.68 -1.73
CA SER A 261 5.77 -9.88 -1.56
C SER A 261 5.41 -10.56 -0.24
N ALA A 262 4.20 -10.34 0.24
CA ALA A 262 3.61 -10.99 1.40
C ALA A 262 2.25 -11.61 1.06
N LEU A 263 1.75 -12.52 1.91
CA LEU A 263 0.36 -12.96 1.87
C LEU A 263 -0.52 -12.11 2.77
N SER A 264 -1.76 -11.90 2.36
CA SER A 264 -2.76 -11.19 3.18
C SER A 264 -3.00 -11.88 4.52
N ALA A 265 -2.94 -13.21 4.58
CA ALA A 265 -3.08 -13.99 5.80
C ALA A 265 -1.94 -13.72 6.81
N ASP A 266 -0.70 -13.56 6.33
CA ASP A 266 0.45 -13.21 7.17
C ASP A 266 0.32 -11.78 7.71
N LEU A 267 -0.10 -10.84 6.85
CA LEU A 267 -0.38 -9.46 7.25
C LEU A 267 -1.49 -9.41 8.30
N MET A 268 -2.61 -10.12 8.09
CA MET A 268 -3.71 -10.22 9.06
C MET A 268 -3.25 -10.79 10.39
N THR A 269 -2.42 -11.84 10.36
CA THR A 269 -1.86 -12.45 11.58
C THR A 269 -0.98 -11.47 12.34
N ALA A 270 -0.13 -10.71 11.63
CA ALA A 270 0.73 -9.69 12.23
C ALA A 270 -0.10 -8.55 12.85
N LEU A 271 -1.15 -8.10 12.17
CA LEU A 271 -2.08 -7.07 12.65
C LEU A 271 -2.94 -7.55 13.85
N ALA A 272 -3.15 -8.85 14.02
CA ALA A 272 -3.97 -9.41 15.11
C ALA A 272 -3.23 -9.58 16.44
N LYS A 273 -1.89 -9.64 16.43
CA LYS A 273 -1.04 -9.88 17.62
C LYS A 273 -0.87 -8.66 18.54
N ARG A 274 -1.86 -7.78 18.59
CA ARG A 274 -1.85 -6.53 19.37
C ARG A 274 -2.87 -6.53 20.48
#